data_a558e9733b1bbb277da3d347bdbe74e7
#
_entry.id   a558e9733b1bbb277da3d347bdbe74e7
#
_cell.length_a   1.000
_cell.length_b   1.000
_cell.length_c   1.000
_cell.angle_alpha   90.00
_cell.angle_beta   90.00
_cell.angle_gamma   90.00
#
_symmetry.space_group_name_H-M   'P 1'
#
loop_
_entity.id
_entity.type
_entity.pdbx_description
1 polymer ?
#
loop_
_entity_poly.entity_id
_entity_poly.type
_entity_poly.pdbx_seq_one_letter_code
_entity_poly.pdbx_strand_id
1 'polypeptide(L)'
;TALNAVELGILTTDPAQDGKIHITLEVAQQCVQKRALKYDKSGDNHYDTISAFIKSMRGSDPDAAVYYLSRMLYAGESVDFISRRILICAAEDVGMANPQALVVANAAAQAVHQVGMPEAQIILSEAVIYVASSPKSNSACNAIFAANEVVRSTVTAKVPSHLQDAHYK
;
A
#
# COMPACT_ATOMS: atom_id res chain seq x y z
N THR A 1 -2.91 -15.85 12.08
CA THR A 1 -2.81 -17.30 12.26
C THR A 1 -3.27 -17.71 13.66
N ALA A 2 -3.33 -19.02 14.00
CA ALA A 2 -3.78 -19.53 15.29
C ALA A 2 -3.03 -18.90 16.47
N LEU A 3 -1.71 -18.72 16.36
CA LEU A 3 -0.88 -18.10 17.42
C LEU A 3 -1.36 -16.70 17.81
N ASN A 4 -1.73 -15.85 16.88
CA ASN A 4 -2.23 -14.50 17.18
C ASN A 4 -3.65 -14.51 17.81
N ALA A 5 -4.45 -15.55 17.55
CA ALA A 5 -5.74 -15.70 18.22
C ALA A 5 -5.55 -16.13 19.71
N VAL A 6 -4.55 -16.97 19.95
CA VAL A 6 -4.13 -17.36 21.30
C VAL A 6 -3.57 -16.15 22.05
N GLU A 7 -2.68 -15.39 21.45
CA GLU A 7 -2.11 -14.17 22.03
C GLU A 7 -3.20 -13.13 22.37
N LEU A 8 -4.14 -12.90 21.44
CA LEU A 8 -5.29 -12.03 21.70
C LEU A 8 -6.17 -12.56 22.85
N GLY A 9 -6.40 -13.88 22.91
CA GLY A 9 -7.13 -14.53 23.99
C GLY A 9 -6.47 -14.33 25.35
N ILE A 10 -5.15 -14.42 25.42
CA ILE A 10 -4.37 -14.18 26.64
C ILE A 10 -4.47 -12.70 27.06
N LEU A 11 -4.38 -11.77 26.13
CA LEU A 11 -4.42 -10.33 26.41
C LEU A 11 -5.81 -9.80 26.79
N THR A 12 -6.87 -10.49 26.41
CA THR A 12 -8.27 -10.03 26.59
C THR A 12 -9.06 -10.81 27.64
N THR A 13 -8.46 -11.82 28.27
CA THR A 13 -9.13 -12.65 29.28
C THR A 13 -8.48 -12.43 30.65
N ASP A 14 -9.29 -12.07 31.63
CA ASP A 14 -8.81 -11.92 33.00
C ASP A 14 -8.41 -13.28 33.61
N PRO A 15 -7.39 -13.33 34.49
CA PRO A 15 -7.01 -14.55 35.17
C PRO A 15 -8.15 -15.07 36.08
N ALA A 16 -8.38 -16.36 36.03
CA ALA A 16 -9.34 -17.02 36.94
C ALA A 16 -8.83 -17.06 38.39
N GLN A 17 -9.66 -17.52 39.32
CA GLN A 17 -9.30 -17.61 40.74
C GLN A 17 -8.08 -18.49 41.02
N ASP A 18 -7.71 -19.37 40.09
CA ASP A 18 -6.51 -20.21 40.16
C ASP A 18 -5.24 -19.51 39.62
N GLY A 19 -5.36 -18.23 39.24
CA GLY A 19 -4.27 -17.44 38.67
C GLY A 19 -3.90 -17.81 37.22
N LYS A 20 -4.68 -18.66 36.56
CA LYS A 20 -4.45 -19.07 35.17
C LYS A 20 -5.46 -18.41 34.23
N ILE A 21 -5.03 -18.16 33.01
CA ILE A 21 -5.91 -17.67 31.92
C ILE A 21 -6.51 -18.89 31.22
N HIS A 22 -7.82 -19.05 31.33
CA HIS A 22 -8.55 -20.13 30.67
C HIS A 22 -9.15 -19.63 29.37
N ILE A 23 -8.57 -20.05 28.24
CA ILE A 23 -9.11 -19.76 26.91
C ILE A 23 -10.21 -20.79 26.63
N THR A 24 -11.46 -20.39 26.89
CA THR A 24 -12.63 -21.20 26.58
C THR A 24 -12.90 -21.21 25.07
N LEU A 25 -13.73 -22.15 24.59
CA LEU A 25 -14.14 -22.19 23.21
C LEU A 25 -14.81 -20.88 22.76
N GLU A 26 -15.60 -20.25 23.64
CA GLU A 26 -16.24 -18.96 23.39
C GLU A 26 -15.23 -17.83 23.21
N VAL A 27 -14.22 -17.75 24.09
CA VAL A 27 -13.12 -16.78 23.98
C VAL A 27 -12.34 -17.03 22.68
N ALA A 28 -12.02 -18.26 22.39
CA ALA A 28 -11.34 -18.64 21.15
C ALA A 28 -12.16 -18.26 19.91
N GLN A 29 -13.46 -18.53 19.93
CA GLN A 29 -14.38 -18.14 18.85
C GLN A 29 -14.47 -16.61 18.70
N GLN A 30 -14.54 -15.85 19.79
CA GLN A 30 -14.55 -14.38 19.73
C GLN A 30 -13.26 -13.83 19.18
N CYS A 31 -12.11 -14.39 19.56
CA CYS A 31 -10.80 -14.00 19.05
C CYS A 31 -10.64 -14.34 17.56
N VAL A 32 -11.20 -15.46 17.12
CA VAL A 32 -11.23 -15.87 15.72
C VAL A 32 -12.29 -15.06 14.93
N GLN A 33 -13.49 -14.85 15.50
CA GLN A 33 -14.57 -14.11 14.85
C GLN A 33 -14.27 -12.61 14.71
N LYS A 34 -13.63 -11.97 15.71
CA LYS A 34 -13.14 -10.59 15.56
C LYS A 34 -12.18 -10.43 14.38
N ARG A 35 -11.54 -11.51 13.97
CA ARG A 35 -10.67 -11.56 12.79
C ARG A 35 -11.37 -12.06 11.51
N ALA A 36 -12.32 -13.00 11.65
CA ALA A 36 -13.06 -13.59 10.52
C ALA A 36 -14.08 -12.62 9.90
N LEU A 37 -14.55 -11.63 10.66
CA LEU A 37 -15.47 -10.60 10.14
C LEU A 37 -14.82 -9.70 9.08
N LYS A 38 -13.53 -9.92 8.70
CA LYS A 38 -12.84 -8.74 8.23
C LYS A 38 -12.02 -8.80 6.98
N TYR A 39 -11.52 -9.94 6.59
CA TYR A 39 -10.65 -9.91 5.42
C TYR A 39 -10.29 -11.31 4.97
N ASP A 40 -11.02 -11.82 4.03
CA ASP A 40 -10.56 -12.96 3.24
C ASP A 40 -9.46 -12.47 2.31
N LYS A 41 -8.19 -12.77 2.64
CA LYS A 41 -7.01 -12.38 1.84
C LYS A 41 -7.03 -12.95 0.42
N SER A 42 -7.92 -13.88 0.15
CA SER A 42 -8.13 -14.53 -1.16
C SER A 42 -9.48 -14.23 -1.78
N GLY A 43 -10.36 -13.45 -1.13
CA GLY A 43 -11.72 -13.19 -1.58
C GLY A 43 -11.90 -11.85 -2.29
N ASP A 44 -13.04 -11.70 -2.95
CA ASP A 44 -13.44 -10.50 -3.71
C ASP A 44 -13.33 -9.22 -2.88
N ASN A 45 -13.66 -9.28 -1.59
CA ASN A 45 -13.61 -8.14 -0.67
C ASN A 45 -12.20 -7.59 -0.42
N HIS A 46 -11.15 -8.44 -0.55
CA HIS A 46 -9.75 -8.01 -0.48
C HIS A 46 -9.39 -7.14 -1.68
N TYR A 47 -9.65 -7.64 -2.88
CA TYR A 47 -9.37 -6.92 -4.11
C TYR A 47 -10.18 -5.64 -4.24
N ASP A 48 -11.43 -5.65 -3.79
CA ASP A 48 -12.29 -4.46 -3.75
C ASP A 48 -11.76 -3.39 -2.82
N THR A 49 -11.26 -3.75 -1.64
CA THR A 49 -10.67 -2.80 -0.68
C THR A 49 -9.39 -2.16 -1.24
N ILE A 50 -8.51 -2.96 -1.86
CA ILE A 50 -7.29 -2.45 -2.51
C ILE A 50 -7.66 -1.53 -3.68
N SER A 51 -8.62 -1.95 -4.50
CA SER A 51 -9.11 -1.15 -5.64
C SER A 51 -9.69 0.18 -5.16
N ALA A 52 -10.49 0.17 -4.10
CA ALA A 52 -11.07 1.37 -3.50
C ALA A 52 -9.98 2.29 -2.94
N PHE A 53 -8.97 1.75 -2.26
CA PHE A 53 -7.82 2.51 -1.76
C PHE A 53 -7.10 3.26 -2.90
N ILE A 54 -6.74 2.55 -3.97
CA ILE A 54 -6.04 3.12 -5.12
C ILE A 54 -6.93 4.17 -5.81
N LYS A 55 -8.20 3.87 -6.03
CA LYS A 55 -9.15 4.78 -6.69
C LYS A 55 -9.42 6.04 -5.87
N SER A 56 -9.43 5.95 -4.54
CA SER A 56 -9.58 7.10 -3.65
C SER A 56 -8.38 8.06 -3.76
N MET A 57 -7.15 7.54 -3.74
CA MET A 57 -5.96 8.37 -3.96
C MET A 57 -5.95 9.02 -5.35
N ARG A 58 -6.27 8.24 -6.40
CA ARG A 58 -6.36 8.71 -7.79
C ARG A 58 -7.46 9.75 -7.97
N GLY A 59 -8.61 9.55 -7.33
CA GLY A 59 -9.77 10.41 -7.38
C GLY A 59 -9.67 11.66 -6.49
N SER A 60 -8.53 11.86 -5.80
CA SER A 60 -8.30 13.00 -4.91
C SER A 60 -9.29 13.09 -3.73
N ASP A 61 -9.59 11.93 -3.14
CA ASP A 61 -10.40 11.80 -1.93
C ASP A 61 -9.52 11.28 -0.77
N PRO A 62 -8.89 12.19 0.00
CA PRO A 62 -8.00 11.81 1.09
C PRO A 62 -8.73 11.12 2.25
N ASP A 63 -9.99 11.47 2.52
CA ASP A 63 -10.77 10.88 3.60
C ASP A 63 -11.07 9.40 3.31
N ALA A 64 -11.54 9.10 2.11
CA ALA A 64 -11.75 7.73 1.67
C ALA A 64 -10.43 6.95 1.61
N ALA A 65 -9.34 7.57 1.14
CA ALA A 65 -8.03 6.91 1.05
C ALA A 65 -7.51 6.50 2.43
N VAL A 66 -7.60 7.36 3.44
CA VAL A 66 -7.21 7.05 4.83
C VAL A 66 -8.14 5.99 5.44
N TYR A 67 -9.44 6.05 5.14
CA TYR A 67 -10.38 5.02 5.59
C TYR A 67 -10.01 3.62 5.05
N TYR A 68 -9.72 3.50 3.76
CA TYR A 68 -9.33 2.22 3.16
C TYR A 68 -7.92 1.78 3.61
N LEU A 69 -6.98 2.72 3.84
CA LEU A 69 -5.71 2.42 4.50
C LEU A 69 -5.93 1.75 5.85
N SER A 70 -6.77 2.35 6.71
CA SER A 70 -7.10 1.81 8.02
C SER A 70 -7.72 0.42 7.94
N ARG A 71 -8.63 0.19 6.97
CA ARG A 71 -9.21 -1.14 6.73
C ARG A 71 -8.18 -2.18 6.36
N MET A 72 -7.24 -1.84 5.48
CA MET A 72 -6.15 -2.73 5.06
C MET A 72 -5.23 -3.07 6.23
N LEU A 73 -4.81 -2.07 7.02
CA LEU A 73 -3.95 -2.26 8.20
C LEU A 73 -4.65 -3.12 9.26
N TYR A 74 -5.91 -2.84 9.55
CA TYR A 74 -6.70 -3.62 10.50
C TYR A 74 -6.89 -5.07 10.07
N ALA A 75 -6.97 -5.32 8.78
CA ALA A 75 -7.02 -6.65 8.19
C ALA A 75 -5.67 -7.38 8.21
N GLY A 76 -4.60 -6.71 8.62
CA GLY A 76 -3.25 -7.26 8.65
C GLY A 76 -2.60 -7.35 7.28
N GLU A 77 -2.94 -6.42 6.37
CA GLU A 77 -2.24 -6.30 5.09
C GLU A 77 -0.79 -5.89 5.30
N SER A 78 0.07 -6.36 4.41
CA SER A 78 1.51 -6.06 4.48
C SER A 78 1.77 -4.57 4.29
N VAL A 79 2.54 -3.99 5.22
CA VAL A 79 3.02 -2.60 5.13
C VAL A 79 3.80 -2.36 3.84
N ASP A 80 4.59 -3.36 3.40
CA ASP A 80 5.32 -3.33 2.13
C ASP A 80 4.41 -3.24 0.92
N PHE A 81 3.31 -4.00 0.95
CA PHE A 81 2.33 -3.97 -0.12
C PHE A 81 1.66 -2.60 -0.18
N ILE A 82 1.22 -2.06 0.97
CA ILE A 82 0.58 -0.74 1.05
C ILE A 82 1.54 0.35 0.57
N SER A 83 2.77 0.38 1.07
CA SER A 83 3.82 1.35 0.67
C SER A 83 4.07 1.33 -0.83
N ARG A 84 4.14 0.14 -1.42
CA ARG A 84 4.30 -0.06 -2.86
C ARG A 84 3.14 0.53 -3.66
N ARG A 85 1.90 0.41 -3.18
CA ARG A 85 0.73 1.01 -3.84
C ARG A 85 0.75 2.53 -3.78
N ILE A 86 1.19 3.11 -2.66
CA ILE A 86 1.36 4.56 -2.53
C ILE A 86 2.44 5.07 -3.50
N LEU A 87 3.60 4.38 -3.58
CA LEU A 87 4.68 4.71 -4.51
C LEU A 87 4.22 4.69 -5.97
N ILE A 88 3.48 3.64 -6.37
CA ILE A 88 2.96 3.53 -7.74
C ILE A 88 2.00 4.69 -8.02
N CYS A 89 1.05 4.98 -7.14
CA CYS A 89 0.10 6.06 -7.32
C CYS A 89 0.81 7.44 -7.39
N ALA A 90 1.85 7.66 -6.58
CA ALA A 90 2.65 8.87 -6.63
C ALA A 90 3.37 9.06 -7.98
N ALA A 91 3.85 7.97 -8.60
CA ALA A 91 4.54 8.02 -9.90
C ALA A 91 3.57 8.04 -11.09
N GLU A 92 2.51 7.22 -11.05
CA GLU A 92 1.58 6.99 -12.15
C GLU A 92 0.52 8.08 -12.26
N ASP A 93 -0.14 8.40 -11.12
CA ASP A 93 -1.31 9.27 -11.10
C ASP A 93 -0.95 10.74 -10.79
N VAL A 94 -0.03 10.99 -9.86
CA VAL A 94 0.47 12.33 -9.55
C VAL A 94 1.58 12.74 -10.54
N GLY A 95 2.60 11.91 -10.69
CA GLY A 95 3.67 12.06 -11.65
C GLY A 95 4.26 13.47 -11.69
N MET A 96 4.33 14.04 -12.89
CA MET A 96 4.94 15.36 -13.12
C MET A 96 4.09 16.55 -12.63
N ALA A 97 2.85 16.34 -12.20
CA ALA A 97 2.06 17.42 -11.61
C ALA A 97 2.60 17.84 -10.23
N ASN A 98 3.16 16.87 -9.47
CA ASN A 98 3.87 17.13 -8.22
C ASN A 98 4.93 16.05 -7.97
N PRO A 99 6.16 16.19 -8.51
CA PRO A 99 7.23 15.20 -8.34
C PRO A 99 7.60 14.92 -6.88
N GLN A 100 7.31 15.85 -5.97
CA GLN A 100 7.53 15.68 -4.53
C GLN A 100 6.71 14.53 -3.94
N ALA A 101 5.58 14.17 -4.56
CA ALA A 101 4.76 13.05 -4.10
C ALA A 101 5.54 11.72 -4.10
N LEU A 102 6.37 11.49 -5.11
CA LEU A 102 7.23 10.29 -5.17
C LEU A 102 8.30 10.31 -4.08
N VAL A 103 8.87 11.48 -3.77
CA VAL A 103 9.87 11.64 -2.69
C VAL A 103 9.25 11.33 -1.34
N VAL A 104 8.07 11.91 -1.05
CA VAL A 104 7.32 11.67 0.20
C VAL A 104 6.95 10.20 0.32
N ALA A 105 6.39 9.60 -0.73
CA ALA A 105 6.01 8.19 -0.73
C ALA A 105 7.22 7.26 -0.52
N ASN A 106 8.38 7.58 -1.11
CA ASN A 106 9.60 6.81 -0.93
C ASN A 106 10.17 6.95 0.49
N ALA A 107 10.19 8.16 1.04
CA ALA A 107 10.61 8.40 2.42
C ALA A 107 9.72 7.62 3.41
N ALA A 108 8.40 7.65 3.21
CA ALA A 108 7.45 6.88 4.00
C ALA A 108 7.71 5.37 3.90
N ALA A 109 7.91 4.84 2.69
CA ALA A 109 8.19 3.42 2.47
C ALA A 109 9.47 2.93 3.18
N GLN A 110 10.47 3.79 3.34
CA GLN A 110 11.68 3.48 4.11
C GLN A 110 11.45 3.62 5.61
N ALA A 111 10.79 4.68 6.05
CA ALA A 111 10.59 4.99 7.46
C ALA A 111 9.71 3.96 8.18
N VAL A 112 8.71 3.38 7.51
CA VAL A 112 7.82 2.37 8.12
C VAL A 112 8.57 1.12 8.58
N HIS A 113 9.68 0.75 7.93
CA HIS A 113 10.52 -0.38 8.34
C HIS A 113 11.38 -0.07 9.57
N GLN A 114 11.78 1.20 9.73
CA GLN A 114 12.59 1.63 10.88
C GLN A 114 11.74 1.78 12.14
N VAL A 115 10.52 2.27 11.97
CA VAL A 115 9.60 2.59 13.08
C VAL A 115 8.79 1.37 13.50
N GLY A 116 8.25 0.61 12.54
CA GLY A 116 7.37 -0.53 12.82
C GLY A 116 5.96 -0.13 13.25
N MET A 117 5.10 -1.14 13.41
CA MET A 117 3.73 -0.94 13.89
C MET A 117 3.71 -0.86 15.43
N PRO A 118 2.82 -0.07 16.03
CA PRO A 118 1.69 0.62 15.40
C PRO A 118 2.00 2.00 14.79
N GLU A 119 3.13 2.62 15.08
CA GLU A 119 3.44 4.01 14.70
C GLU A 119 3.60 4.20 13.18
N ALA A 120 4.01 3.16 12.45
CA ALA A 120 4.12 3.19 10.99
C ALA A 120 2.82 3.58 10.28
N GLN A 121 1.65 3.37 10.90
CA GLN A 121 0.36 3.80 10.36
C GLN A 121 0.27 5.33 10.19
N ILE A 122 0.94 6.11 11.05
CA ILE A 122 0.96 7.57 10.98
C ILE A 122 1.72 8.01 9.75
N ILE A 123 2.89 7.41 9.51
CA ILE A 123 3.75 7.68 8.34
C ILE A 123 3.02 7.34 7.03
N LEU A 124 2.33 6.18 7.00
CA LEU A 124 1.53 5.78 5.84
C LEU A 124 0.37 6.75 5.60
N SER A 125 -0.30 7.20 6.67
CA SER A 125 -1.41 8.16 6.56
C SER A 125 -0.94 9.50 5.99
N GLU A 126 0.21 10.02 6.45
CA GLU A 126 0.82 11.24 5.90
C GLU A 126 1.07 11.12 4.39
N ALA A 127 1.71 10.03 3.96
CA ALA A 127 1.99 9.80 2.55
C ALA A 127 0.71 9.67 1.71
N VAL A 128 -0.30 8.97 2.22
CA VAL A 128 -1.61 8.78 1.56
C VAL A 128 -2.31 10.13 1.38
N ILE A 129 -2.38 10.96 2.43
CA ILE A 129 -2.98 12.29 2.38
C ILE A 129 -2.25 13.15 1.36
N TYR A 130 -0.92 13.16 1.39
CA TYR A 130 -0.11 13.94 0.46
C TYR A 130 -0.37 13.55 -1.00
N VAL A 131 -0.35 12.24 -1.30
CA VAL A 131 -0.60 11.73 -2.66
C VAL A 131 -2.04 11.99 -3.10
N ALA A 132 -3.02 11.75 -2.23
CA ALA A 132 -4.43 11.99 -2.55
C ALA A 132 -4.73 13.46 -2.81
N SER A 133 -4.12 14.38 -2.02
CA SER A 133 -4.34 15.82 -2.15
C SER A 133 -3.49 16.49 -3.25
N SER A 134 -2.54 15.76 -3.86
CA SER A 134 -1.70 16.29 -4.94
C SER A 134 -2.48 16.41 -6.25
N PRO A 135 -2.18 17.40 -7.11
CA PRO A 135 -2.69 17.43 -8.47
C PRO A 135 -2.26 16.18 -9.24
N LYS A 136 -3.03 15.80 -10.25
CA LYS A 136 -2.83 14.54 -10.99
C LYS A 136 -2.35 14.78 -12.42
N SER A 137 -1.37 13.97 -12.86
CA SER A 137 -0.90 13.91 -14.22
C SER A 137 -0.30 12.54 -14.53
N ASN A 138 -0.88 11.82 -15.45
CA ASN A 138 -0.37 10.54 -15.93
C ASN A 138 0.60 10.69 -17.13
N SER A 139 1.13 11.89 -17.36
CA SER A 139 1.96 12.18 -18.55
C SER A 139 3.21 11.30 -18.63
N ALA A 140 3.90 11.03 -17.52
CA ALA A 140 5.07 10.17 -17.50
C ALA A 140 4.73 8.71 -17.82
N CYS A 141 3.61 8.21 -17.27
CA CYS A 141 3.08 6.87 -17.55
C CYS A 141 2.72 6.72 -19.03
N ASN A 142 1.95 7.66 -19.58
CA ASN A 142 1.57 7.65 -20.99
C ASN A 142 2.77 7.76 -21.93
N ALA A 143 3.78 8.57 -21.58
CA ALA A 143 4.99 8.74 -22.38
C ALA A 143 5.75 7.42 -22.55
N ILE A 144 6.00 6.70 -21.45
CA ILE A 144 6.73 5.42 -21.52
C ILE A 144 5.92 4.34 -22.26
N PHE A 145 4.60 4.29 -22.08
CA PHE A 145 3.76 3.33 -22.78
C PHE A 145 3.72 3.61 -24.28
N ALA A 146 3.59 4.87 -24.70
CA ALA A 146 3.64 5.26 -26.09
C ALA A 146 5.01 4.93 -26.72
N ALA A 147 6.11 5.22 -26.01
CA ALA A 147 7.45 4.88 -26.47
C ALA A 147 7.64 3.36 -26.63
N ASN A 148 7.15 2.57 -25.67
CA ASN A 148 7.20 1.11 -25.73
C ASN A 148 6.43 0.56 -26.93
N GLU A 149 5.27 1.15 -27.28
CA GLU A 149 4.49 0.75 -28.45
C GLU A 149 5.25 1.03 -29.74
N VAL A 150 5.87 2.21 -29.85
CA VAL A 150 6.72 2.54 -31.03
C VAL A 150 7.88 1.55 -31.15
N VAL A 151 8.59 1.25 -30.05
CA VAL A 151 9.72 0.31 -30.07
C VAL A 151 9.28 -1.11 -30.47
N ARG A 152 8.10 -1.55 -30.07
CA ARG A 152 7.56 -2.88 -30.41
C ARG A 152 7.05 -2.98 -31.85
N SER A 153 6.46 -1.90 -32.37
CA SER A 153 5.77 -1.88 -33.66
C SER A 153 6.66 -1.47 -34.82
N THR A 154 7.84 -0.90 -34.56
CA THR A 154 8.76 -0.41 -35.61
C THR A 154 10.08 -1.15 -35.63
N VAL A 155 10.69 -1.29 -36.82
CA VAL A 155 12.09 -1.71 -36.93
C VAL A 155 12.95 -0.64 -36.27
N THR A 156 13.74 -1.04 -35.27
CA THR A 156 14.58 -0.11 -34.52
C THR A 156 15.57 0.57 -35.46
N ALA A 157 15.40 1.87 -35.65
CA ALA A 157 16.30 2.67 -36.45
C ALA A 157 17.68 2.81 -35.77
N LYS A 158 18.73 2.99 -36.57
CA LYS A 158 20.07 3.29 -35.98
C LYS A 158 20.00 4.61 -35.23
N VAL A 159 20.76 4.67 -34.12
CA VAL A 159 20.93 5.93 -33.39
C VAL A 159 21.52 6.99 -34.34
N PRO A 160 20.90 8.19 -34.40
CA PRO A 160 21.42 9.29 -35.22
C PRO A 160 22.89 9.59 -34.87
N SER A 161 23.71 9.95 -35.90
CA SER A 161 25.16 10.09 -35.71
C SER A 161 25.58 11.11 -34.66
N HIS A 162 24.81 12.18 -34.50
CA HIS A 162 25.05 13.22 -33.47
C HIS A 162 24.75 12.79 -32.03
N LEU A 163 24.03 11.66 -31.85
CA LEU A 163 23.72 11.06 -30.54
C LEU A 163 24.59 9.82 -30.25
N GLN A 164 25.45 9.42 -31.21
CA GLN A 164 26.35 8.28 -31.01
C GLN A 164 27.57 8.71 -30.17
N ASP A 165 28.08 7.78 -29.37
CA ASP A 165 29.32 8.02 -28.62
C ASP A 165 30.51 8.19 -29.60
N ALA A 166 31.24 9.30 -29.48
CA ALA A 166 32.38 9.63 -30.31
C ALA A 166 33.63 8.78 -29.97
N HIS A 167 33.68 8.15 -28.81
CA HIS A 167 34.84 7.39 -28.33
C HIS A 167 34.88 5.93 -28.83
N TYR A 168 33.83 5.43 -29.46
CA TYR A 168 33.75 4.05 -29.98
C TYR A 168 33.73 3.97 -31.51
N LYS A 169 34.33 4.92 -32.20
CA LYS A 169 34.54 4.86 -33.66
C LYS A 169 35.97 4.49 -33.99
#